data_2213a0c499fc5364b6e32b89b1b2c0c2
#
_entry.id   2213a0c499fc5364b6e32b89b1b2c0c2
#
_cell.length_a   1.000
_cell.length_b   1.000
_cell.length_c   1.000
_cell.angle_alpha   90.00
_cell.angle_beta   90.00
_cell.angle_gamma   90.00
#
_symmetry.space_group_name_H-M   'P 1'
#
loop_
_entity.id
_entity.type
_entity.pdbx_description
1 polymer ?
#
loop_
_entity_poly.entity_id
_entity_poly.type
_entity_poly.pdbx_seq_one_letter_code
_entity_poly.pdbx_strand_id
1 'polypeptide(L)'
;MIAGARRISRAVVAVLATAVSVAPLAAQQRLTRDQVLTALAGASAQTPADFTGQDLSGLDLARVDFKRANLTRCRLVGTNFTGAQLFAATLTDAVASEADFTGATLDMVVMYRADLRRAVLRDASLFAVIMPDANLSDADLSRAKIVSPMARAKLVRAKLVHASLGVEPGTQSMGVLRTDGTSADFTDADFTGANLRKVLFAWADLTGADLTDADVTGADFTGAILRRIRGRDRLRGLDQALHVDQAIFND
;
A
#
# COMPACT_ATOMS: atom_id res chain seq x y z
N MET A 1 37.53 -52.39 -61.65
CA MET A 1 38.07 -51.25 -61.15
C MET A 1 36.98 -50.59 -60.32
N ILE A 2 37.14 -50.64 -59.08
CA ILE A 2 36.07 -50.85 -58.10
C ILE A 2 35.72 -49.52 -57.43
N ALA A 3 34.49 -49.10 -57.51
CA ALA A 3 33.97 -47.94 -56.84
C ALA A 3 33.62 -48.26 -55.35
N GLY A 4 34.28 -47.56 -54.42
CA GLY A 4 34.00 -47.65 -53.01
C GLY A 4 32.88 -46.65 -52.60
N ALA A 5 31.74 -47.17 -52.25
CA ALA A 5 30.65 -46.39 -51.69
C ALA A 5 30.91 -46.13 -50.19
N ARG A 6 31.13 -44.86 -49.82
CA ARG A 6 31.17 -44.44 -48.41
C ARG A 6 29.76 -44.29 -47.88
N ARG A 7 29.42 -45.10 -46.87
CA ARG A 7 28.20 -44.98 -46.06
C ARG A 7 28.34 -43.74 -45.15
N ILE A 8 27.43 -42.80 -45.30
CA ILE A 8 27.27 -41.67 -44.38
C ILE A 8 26.41 -42.15 -43.19
N SER A 9 27.07 -42.24 -42.04
CA SER A 9 26.42 -42.54 -40.75
C SER A 9 25.53 -41.35 -40.36
N ARG A 10 24.24 -41.53 -40.26
CA ARG A 10 23.31 -40.56 -39.69
C ARG A 10 23.48 -40.56 -38.15
N ALA A 11 24.19 -39.58 -37.62
CA ALA A 11 24.17 -39.32 -36.18
C ALA A 11 22.79 -38.83 -35.80
N VAL A 12 22.07 -39.61 -34.99
CA VAL A 12 20.83 -39.19 -34.34
C VAL A 12 21.22 -38.26 -33.23
N VAL A 13 20.95 -36.94 -33.41
CA VAL A 13 21.07 -35.97 -32.31
C VAL A 13 19.86 -36.17 -31.41
N ALA A 14 20.08 -36.82 -30.30
CA ALA A 14 19.11 -36.89 -29.23
C ALA A 14 19.05 -35.50 -28.54
N VAL A 15 17.97 -34.75 -28.83
CA VAL A 15 17.63 -33.55 -28.09
C VAL A 15 17.16 -34.01 -26.68
N LEU A 16 18.05 -33.89 -25.72
CA LEU A 16 17.70 -33.99 -24.31
C LEU A 16 16.81 -32.80 -23.97
N ALA A 17 15.51 -33.02 -23.98
CA ALA A 17 14.55 -32.10 -23.38
C ALA A 17 14.82 -32.10 -21.86
N THR A 18 15.58 -31.14 -21.39
CA THR A 18 15.65 -30.83 -19.96
C THR A 18 14.26 -30.40 -19.53
N ALA A 19 13.52 -31.31 -18.91
CA ALA A 19 12.32 -30.96 -18.18
C ALA A 19 12.73 -29.95 -17.11
N VAL A 20 12.37 -28.68 -17.31
CA VAL A 20 12.41 -27.70 -16.24
C VAL A 20 11.38 -28.21 -15.24
N SER A 21 11.87 -28.89 -14.20
CA SER A 21 11.08 -29.23 -13.04
C SER A 21 10.63 -27.91 -12.43
N VAL A 22 9.41 -27.50 -12.73
CA VAL A 22 8.71 -26.46 -11.94
C VAL A 22 8.48 -27.15 -10.58
N ALA A 23 9.41 -26.92 -9.66
CA ALA A 23 9.20 -27.31 -8.27
C ALA A 23 7.82 -26.76 -7.88
N PRO A 24 6.93 -27.57 -7.28
CA PRO A 24 5.68 -27.03 -6.77
C PRO A 24 6.03 -25.86 -5.88
N LEU A 25 5.30 -24.74 -6.03
CA LEU A 25 5.41 -23.59 -5.14
C LEU A 25 5.40 -24.16 -3.73
N ALA A 26 6.55 -24.18 -3.05
CA ALA A 26 6.65 -24.75 -1.71
C ALA A 26 5.52 -24.13 -0.90
N ALA A 27 4.62 -24.94 -0.37
CA ALA A 27 3.52 -24.44 0.43
C ALA A 27 4.12 -23.50 1.46
N GLN A 28 3.73 -22.20 1.40
CA GLN A 28 4.27 -21.21 2.32
C GLN A 28 4.12 -21.77 3.73
N GLN A 29 5.23 -21.91 4.43
CA GLN A 29 5.19 -22.43 5.78
C GLN A 29 4.38 -21.49 6.65
N ARG A 30 3.26 -21.97 7.18
CA ARG A 30 2.45 -21.22 8.12
C ARG A 30 3.16 -21.20 9.47
N LEU A 31 3.49 -20.01 9.93
CA LEU A 31 4.11 -19.81 11.23
C LEU A 31 3.07 -19.86 12.35
N THR A 32 3.52 -20.23 13.54
CA THR A 32 2.77 -20.00 14.77
C THR A 32 3.15 -18.65 15.38
N ARG A 33 2.30 -18.12 16.25
CA ARG A 33 2.60 -16.90 16.99
C ARG A 33 3.92 -17.00 17.76
N ASP A 34 4.16 -18.11 18.43
CA ASP A 34 5.38 -18.33 19.24
C ASP A 34 6.66 -18.32 18.37
N GLN A 35 6.59 -18.90 17.17
CA GLN A 35 7.71 -18.83 16.21
C GLN A 35 7.99 -17.39 15.78
N VAL A 36 6.96 -16.59 15.51
CA VAL A 36 7.11 -15.17 15.19
C VAL A 36 7.75 -14.41 16.36
N LEU A 37 7.26 -14.61 17.57
CA LEU A 37 7.80 -13.93 18.77
C LEU A 37 9.25 -14.35 19.05
N THR A 38 9.58 -15.62 18.87
CA THR A 38 10.96 -16.12 19.03
C THR A 38 11.91 -15.49 18.02
N ALA A 39 11.50 -15.39 16.74
CA ALA A 39 12.29 -14.75 15.70
C ALA A 39 12.50 -13.26 15.98
N LEU A 40 11.46 -12.56 16.43
CA LEU A 40 11.54 -11.14 16.79
C LEU A 40 12.43 -10.92 18.05
N ALA A 41 12.38 -11.81 19.03
CA ALA A 41 13.23 -11.72 20.23
C ALA A 41 14.72 -11.83 19.89
N GLY A 42 15.09 -12.61 18.89
CA GLY A 42 16.46 -12.75 18.40
C GLY A 42 16.91 -11.62 17.46
N ALA A 43 16.00 -10.75 17.04
CA ALA A 43 16.29 -9.70 16.07
C ALA A 43 16.91 -8.45 16.72
N SER A 44 17.64 -7.68 15.90
CA SER A 44 18.18 -6.38 16.27
C SER A 44 17.98 -5.36 15.14
N ALA A 45 18.40 -4.12 15.34
CA ALA A 45 18.35 -3.10 14.29
C ALA A 45 19.30 -3.43 13.12
N GLN A 46 20.40 -4.15 13.38
CA GLN A 46 21.38 -4.59 12.39
C GLN A 46 21.01 -5.91 11.70
N THR A 47 20.26 -6.76 12.41
CA THR A 47 19.79 -8.07 11.93
C THR A 47 18.28 -8.19 12.18
N PRO A 48 17.44 -7.49 11.38
CA PRO A 48 16.00 -7.56 11.52
C PRO A 48 15.49 -8.98 11.31
N ALA A 49 14.36 -9.34 11.93
CA ALA A 49 13.72 -10.62 11.66
C ALA A 49 13.30 -10.69 10.18
N ASP A 50 13.55 -11.83 9.54
CA ASP A 50 13.17 -12.08 8.15
C ASP A 50 12.05 -13.12 8.07
N PHE A 51 10.89 -12.67 7.64
CA PHE A 51 9.70 -13.50 7.40
C PHE A 51 9.37 -13.61 5.91
N THR A 52 10.32 -13.24 5.02
CA THR A 52 10.06 -13.20 3.58
C THR A 52 9.31 -14.44 3.09
N GLY A 53 8.15 -14.22 2.45
CA GLY A 53 7.34 -15.28 1.86
C GLY A 53 6.63 -16.20 2.84
N GLN A 54 6.68 -15.95 4.14
CA GLN A 54 6.01 -16.78 5.15
C GLN A 54 4.51 -16.49 5.23
N ASP A 55 3.74 -17.45 5.75
CA ASP A 55 2.31 -17.30 6.01
C ASP A 55 2.06 -17.04 7.51
N LEU A 56 1.61 -15.84 7.81
CA LEU A 56 1.20 -15.37 9.13
C LEU A 56 -0.32 -15.11 9.19
N SER A 57 -1.08 -15.62 8.20
CA SER A 57 -2.52 -15.32 8.10
C SER A 57 -3.28 -15.73 9.35
N GLY A 58 -4.18 -14.86 9.79
CA GLY A 58 -5.06 -15.09 10.95
C GLY A 58 -4.36 -15.16 12.30
N LEU A 59 -3.06 -14.85 12.38
CA LEU A 59 -2.38 -14.81 13.68
C LEU A 59 -2.82 -13.57 14.47
N ASP A 60 -2.89 -13.72 15.79
CA ASP A 60 -2.99 -12.58 16.71
C ASP A 60 -1.59 -12.05 17.04
N LEU A 61 -1.23 -10.94 16.41
CA LEU A 61 0.04 -10.24 16.58
C LEU A 61 -0.19 -8.82 17.13
N ALA A 62 -1.32 -8.63 17.85
CA ALA A 62 -1.64 -7.35 18.47
C ALA A 62 -0.53 -6.91 19.42
N ARG A 63 -0.16 -5.60 19.31
CA ARG A 63 0.86 -4.93 20.16
C ARG A 63 2.26 -5.53 20.06
N VAL A 64 2.53 -6.39 19.06
CA VAL A 64 3.87 -6.94 18.82
C VAL A 64 4.75 -5.90 18.17
N ASP A 65 6.02 -5.85 18.61
CA ASP A 65 7.06 -5.00 18.01
C ASP A 65 7.82 -5.75 16.93
N PHE A 66 7.65 -5.34 15.69
CA PHE A 66 8.27 -5.97 14.52
C PHE A 66 9.68 -5.41 14.19
N LYS A 67 10.17 -4.40 14.90
CA LYS A 67 11.59 -3.96 14.84
C LYS A 67 12.20 -3.92 13.43
N ARG A 68 11.56 -3.28 12.47
CA ARG A 68 12.00 -3.23 11.07
C ARG A 68 11.98 -4.60 10.35
N ALA A 69 11.18 -5.55 10.81
CA ALA A 69 11.09 -6.87 10.22
C ALA A 69 10.84 -6.82 8.71
N ASN A 70 11.38 -7.80 8.02
CA ASN A 70 11.13 -8.01 6.60
C ASN A 70 9.92 -8.95 6.43
N LEU A 71 8.80 -8.37 5.99
CA LEU A 71 7.55 -9.07 5.69
C LEU A 71 7.29 -9.11 4.17
N THR A 72 8.34 -8.97 3.35
CA THR A 72 8.23 -9.00 1.89
C THR A 72 7.57 -10.30 1.42
N ARG A 73 6.55 -10.18 0.57
CA ARG A 73 5.78 -11.30 0.01
C ARG A 73 5.14 -12.21 1.06
N CYS A 74 5.02 -11.75 2.30
CA CYS A 74 4.28 -12.48 3.33
C CYS A 74 2.80 -12.57 3.00
N ARG A 75 2.18 -13.64 3.44
CA ARG A 75 0.73 -13.78 3.52
C ARG A 75 0.28 -13.37 4.92
N LEU A 76 -0.49 -12.29 5.00
CA LEU A 76 -0.93 -11.64 6.26
C LEU A 76 -2.47 -11.52 6.29
N VAL A 77 -3.18 -12.38 5.55
CA VAL A 77 -4.64 -12.27 5.39
C VAL A 77 -5.33 -12.43 6.73
N GLY A 78 -6.13 -11.43 7.11
CA GLY A 78 -6.86 -11.43 8.38
C GLY A 78 -5.98 -11.48 9.63
N THR A 79 -4.70 -11.13 9.52
CA THR A 79 -3.80 -11.04 10.67
C THR A 79 -4.17 -9.84 11.55
N ASN A 80 -4.21 -10.05 12.87
CA ASN A 80 -4.45 -8.97 13.83
C ASN A 80 -3.13 -8.28 14.21
N PHE A 81 -2.93 -7.05 13.73
CA PHE A 81 -1.82 -6.16 14.06
C PHE A 81 -2.27 -4.96 14.92
N THR A 82 -3.41 -5.07 15.62
CA THR A 82 -3.94 -3.95 16.42
C THR A 82 -2.87 -3.41 17.39
N GLY A 83 -2.53 -2.12 17.27
CA GLY A 83 -1.52 -1.46 18.10
C GLY A 83 -0.09 -1.97 17.92
N ALA A 84 0.18 -2.79 16.89
CA ALA A 84 1.53 -3.30 16.62
C ALA A 84 2.47 -2.18 16.18
N GLN A 85 3.77 -2.36 16.46
CA GLN A 85 4.83 -1.44 16.06
C GLN A 85 5.54 -1.99 14.81
N LEU A 86 5.25 -1.42 13.64
CA LEU A 86 5.85 -1.85 12.37
C LEU A 86 6.85 -0.79 11.84
N PHE A 87 7.34 0.10 12.68
CA PHE A 87 8.25 1.16 12.28
C PHE A 87 9.37 0.64 11.37
N ALA A 88 9.47 1.21 10.16
CA ALA A 88 10.45 0.88 9.13
C ALA A 88 10.45 -0.60 8.69
N ALA A 89 9.38 -1.36 8.92
CA ALA A 89 9.21 -2.70 8.38
C ALA A 89 9.04 -2.67 6.85
N THR A 90 9.26 -3.80 6.19
CA THR A 90 9.06 -3.93 4.74
C THR A 90 7.93 -4.91 4.46
N LEU A 91 6.88 -4.43 3.78
CA LEU A 91 5.71 -5.21 3.34
C LEU A 91 5.58 -5.25 1.79
N THR A 92 6.68 -5.07 1.08
CA THR A 92 6.67 -5.10 -0.40
C THR A 92 6.07 -6.41 -0.90
N ASP A 93 5.09 -6.32 -1.82
CA ASP A 93 4.36 -7.46 -2.39
C ASP A 93 3.64 -8.35 -1.34
N ALA A 94 3.45 -7.88 -0.11
CA ALA A 94 2.73 -8.62 0.92
C ALA A 94 1.23 -8.69 0.60
N VAL A 95 0.57 -9.77 0.98
CA VAL A 95 -0.88 -9.95 0.88
C VAL A 95 -1.47 -9.79 2.27
N ALA A 96 -1.93 -8.59 2.60
CA ALA A 96 -2.47 -8.19 3.90
C ALA A 96 -3.97 -7.83 3.81
N SER A 97 -4.68 -8.45 2.85
CA SER A 97 -6.13 -8.24 2.74
C SER A 97 -6.83 -8.66 4.03
N GLU A 98 -7.81 -7.83 4.46
CA GLU A 98 -8.59 -8.04 5.69
C GLU A 98 -7.77 -8.02 6.99
N ALA A 99 -6.48 -7.68 6.94
CA ALA A 99 -5.68 -7.53 8.15
C ALA A 99 -6.13 -6.32 8.97
N ASP A 100 -6.02 -6.42 10.30
CA ASP A 100 -6.40 -5.34 11.22
C ASP A 100 -5.14 -4.63 11.76
N PHE A 101 -4.91 -3.41 11.29
CA PHE A 101 -3.85 -2.49 11.73
C PHE A 101 -4.39 -1.35 12.60
N THR A 102 -5.55 -1.54 13.24
CA THR A 102 -6.15 -0.48 14.08
C THR A 102 -5.15 0.03 15.11
N GLY A 103 -4.87 1.35 15.10
CA GLY A 103 -3.93 2.00 16.00
C GLY A 103 -2.47 1.56 15.86
N ALA A 104 -2.11 0.82 14.80
CA ALA A 104 -0.73 0.41 14.57
C ALA A 104 0.15 1.60 14.15
N THR A 105 1.45 1.50 14.47
CA THR A 105 2.47 2.43 13.98
C THR A 105 3.11 1.83 12.73
N LEU A 106 2.80 2.40 11.58
CA LEU A 106 3.32 2.00 10.27
C LEU A 106 4.33 3.01 9.73
N ASP A 107 4.86 3.89 10.57
CA ASP A 107 5.74 4.96 10.14
C ASP A 107 6.98 4.41 9.43
N MET A 108 7.35 5.03 8.30
CA MET A 108 8.46 4.66 7.43
C MET A 108 8.38 3.23 6.85
N VAL A 109 7.23 2.58 6.90
CA VAL A 109 7.02 1.26 6.27
C VAL A 109 7.14 1.37 4.76
N VAL A 110 7.75 0.36 4.14
CA VAL A 110 7.80 0.20 2.69
C VAL A 110 6.81 -0.88 2.28
N MET A 111 5.77 -0.51 1.49
CA MET A 111 4.70 -1.44 1.08
C MET A 111 4.37 -1.32 -0.43
N TYR A 112 5.42 -1.30 -1.26
CA TYR A 112 5.25 -1.33 -2.71
C TYR A 112 4.36 -2.51 -3.13
N ARG A 113 3.34 -2.24 -3.95
CA ARG A 113 2.42 -3.25 -4.49
C ARG A 113 1.78 -4.17 -3.45
N ALA A 114 1.76 -3.78 -2.18
CA ALA A 114 1.09 -4.54 -1.15
C ALA A 114 -0.42 -4.58 -1.40
N ASP A 115 -1.04 -5.72 -1.14
CA ASP A 115 -2.49 -5.90 -1.19
C ASP A 115 -3.09 -5.72 0.21
N LEU A 116 -3.67 -4.55 0.46
CA LEU A 116 -4.35 -4.19 1.70
C LEU A 116 -5.88 -4.07 1.49
N ARG A 117 -6.43 -4.74 0.50
CA ARG A 117 -7.88 -4.67 0.24
C ARG A 117 -8.67 -5.08 1.49
N ARG A 118 -9.68 -4.27 1.82
CA ARG A 118 -10.53 -4.48 3.00
C ARG A 118 -9.78 -4.51 4.34
N ALA A 119 -8.50 -4.09 4.37
CA ALA A 119 -7.76 -3.96 5.62
C ALA A 119 -8.35 -2.84 6.49
N VAL A 120 -8.20 -2.95 7.80
CA VAL A 120 -8.62 -1.95 8.77
C VAL A 120 -7.38 -1.21 9.28
N LEU A 121 -7.28 0.10 8.98
CA LEU A 121 -6.17 0.96 9.39
C LEU A 121 -6.68 2.15 10.23
N ARG A 122 -7.78 1.97 10.95
CA ARG A 122 -8.37 3.03 11.79
C ARG A 122 -7.35 3.52 12.82
N ASP A 123 -7.27 4.85 12.98
CA ASP A 123 -6.38 5.47 13.95
C ASP A 123 -4.89 5.12 13.79
N ALA A 124 -4.50 4.47 12.69
CA ALA A 124 -3.11 4.10 12.42
C ALA A 124 -2.27 5.33 12.07
N SER A 125 -0.96 5.26 12.39
CA SER A 125 0.03 6.22 11.94
C SER A 125 0.74 5.69 10.69
N LEU A 126 0.69 6.47 9.58
CA LEU A 126 1.32 6.16 8.30
C LEU A 126 2.22 7.35 7.89
N PHE A 127 3.08 7.78 8.78
CA PHE A 127 4.03 8.85 8.48
C PHE A 127 5.20 8.34 7.63
N ALA A 128 5.48 9.02 6.51
CA ALA A 128 6.56 8.68 5.58
C ALA A 128 6.52 7.22 5.08
N VAL A 129 5.33 6.62 5.01
CA VAL A 129 5.13 5.30 4.39
C VAL A 129 5.37 5.42 2.89
N ILE A 130 6.02 4.43 2.30
CA ILE A 130 6.25 4.35 0.86
C ILE A 130 5.33 3.28 0.28
N MET A 131 4.22 3.70 -0.39
CA MET A 131 3.18 2.79 -0.86
C MET A 131 2.75 2.97 -2.34
N PRO A 132 3.65 3.29 -3.27
CA PRO A 132 3.26 3.34 -4.68
C PRO A 132 2.72 1.99 -5.14
N ASP A 133 1.68 2.05 -5.99
CA ASP A 133 1.02 0.88 -6.56
C ASP A 133 0.39 -0.07 -5.52
N ALA A 134 0.30 0.30 -4.24
CA ALA A 134 -0.40 -0.47 -3.23
C ALA A 134 -1.92 -0.45 -3.48
N ASN A 135 -2.61 -1.52 -3.11
CA ASN A 135 -4.06 -1.64 -3.25
C ASN A 135 -4.76 -1.62 -1.89
N LEU A 136 -5.38 -0.49 -1.57
CA LEU A 136 -6.17 -0.25 -0.36
C LEU A 136 -7.68 -0.15 -0.69
N SER A 137 -8.13 -0.74 -1.81
CA SER A 137 -9.55 -0.69 -2.16
C SER A 137 -10.40 -1.31 -1.05
N ASP A 138 -11.51 -0.65 -0.72
CA ASP A 138 -12.42 -1.02 0.36
C ASP A 138 -11.78 -1.02 1.78
N ALA A 139 -10.57 -0.50 1.95
CA ALA A 139 -9.93 -0.41 3.27
C ALA A 139 -10.55 0.71 4.12
N ASP A 140 -10.46 0.56 5.45
CA ASP A 140 -10.93 1.56 6.40
C ASP A 140 -9.74 2.28 7.05
N LEU A 141 -9.47 3.50 6.58
CA LEU A 141 -8.44 4.41 7.07
C LEU A 141 -9.04 5.55 7.91
N SER A 142 -10.25 5.36 8.45
CA SER A 142 -10.91 6.41 9.24
C SER A 142 -10.02 6.85 10.39
N ARG A 143 -9.85 8.18 10.56
CA ARG A 143 -8.98 8.84 11.55
C ARG A 143 -7.49 8.49 11.46
N ALA A 144 -7.05 7.79 10.41
CA ALA A 144 -5.63 7.55 10.21
C ALA A 144 -4.86 8.85 9.94
N LYS A 145 -3.59 8.89 10.34
CA LYS A 145 -2.66 9.98 10.03
C LYS A 145 -1.75 9.55 8.89
N ILE A 146 -1.91 10.17 7.74
CA ILE A 146 -1.25 9.76 6.50
C ILE A 146 -0.46 10.95 5.95
N VAL A 147 0.87 10.88 6.02
CA VAL A 147 1.76 11.82 5.33
C VAL A 147 2.73 10.98 4.51
N SER A 148 2.41 10.74 3.24
CA SER A 148 2.98 9.61 2.53
C SER A 148 2.98 9.81 1.01
N PRO A 149 4.04 9.39 0.29
CA PRO A 149 3.97 9.16 -1.14
C PRO A 149 3.12 7.91 -1.43
N MET A 150 1.96 8.11 -2.09
CA MET A 150 1.03 7.06 -2.47
C MET A 150 0.69 7.12 -3.98
N ALA A 151 1.63 7.62 -4.77
CA ALA A 151 1.42 7.75 -6.22
C ALA A 151 0.97 6.41 -6.83
N ARG A 152 -0.06 6.45 -7.67
CA ARG A 152 -0.69 5.30 -8.32
C ARG A 152 -1.29 4.25 -7.36
N ALA A 153 -1.39 4.53 -6.07
CA ALA A 153 -2.10 3.64 -5.15
C ALA A 153 -3.60 3.59 -5.50
N LYS A 154 -4.24 2.45 -5.20
CA LYS A 154 -5.68 2.26 -5.39
C LYS A 154 -6.39 2.35 -4.05
N LEU A 155 -7.27 3.32 -3.93
CA LEU A 155 -8.10 3.55 -2.73
C LEU A 155 -9.61 3.57 -3.11
N VAL A 156 -9.98 2.77 -4.12
CA VAL A 156 -11.37 2.67 -4.59
C VAL A 156 -12.28 2.27 -3.44
N ARG A 157 -13.32 3.07 -3.17
CA ARG A 157 -14.27 2.89 -2.05
C ARG A 157 -13.61 2.83 -0.65
N ALA A 158 -12.38 3.31 -0.53
CA ALA A 158 -11.73 3.38 0.78
C ALA A 158 -12.43 4.41 1.68
N LYS A 159 -12.47 4.13 2.99
CA LYS A 159 -13.01 5.06 4.00
C LYS A 159 -11.85 5.85 4.60
N LEU A 160 -11.88 7.16 4.40
CA LEU A 160 -10.91 8.11 4.95
C LEU A 160 -11.62 9.16 5.84
N VAL A 161 -12.71 8.75 6.48
CA VAL A 161 -13.56 9.63 7.31
C VAL A 161 -12.72 10.20 8.44
N HIS A 162 -12.65 11.55 8.51
CA HIS A 162 -11.81 12.29 9.47
C HIS A 162 -10.32 11.93 9.44
N ALA A 163 -9.82 11.30 8.37
CA ALA A 163 -8.41 11.05 8.21
C ALA A 163 -7.62 12.36 8.02
N SER A 164 -6.38 12.39 8.49
CA SER A 164 -5.47 13.52 8.27
C SER A 164 -4.43 13.13 7.23
N LEU A 165 -4.61 13.60 5.99
CA LEU A 165 -3.66 13.46 4.88
C LEU A 165 -2.89 14.75 4.65
N GLY A 166 -3.37 15.83 5.21
CA GLY A 166 -2.85 17.17 5.00
C GLY A 166 -1.90 17.62 6.09
N VAL A 167 -1.32 18.80 5.85
CA VAL A 167 -0.45 19.48 6.80
C VAL A 167 -1.30 20.09 7.91
N GLU A 168 -0.96 19.83 9.16
CA GLU A 168 -1.62 20.44 10.31
C GLU A 168 -1.30 21.94 10.37
N PRO A 169 -2.29 22.81 10.71
CA PRO A 169 -2.05 24.22 10.95
C PRO A 169 -0.98 24.43 12.04
N GLY A 170 0.05 25.22 11.76
CA GLY A 170 1.12 25.54 12.72
C GLY A 170 2.34 24.61 12.69
N THR A 171 2.31 23.51 11.96
CA THR A 171 3.46 22.61 11.81
C THR A 171 4.35 22.98 10.61
N GLN A 172 4.86 24.23 10.57
CA GLN A 172 5.65 24.73 9.45
C GLN A 172 7.13 24.31 9.45
N SER A 173 7.58 23.45 10.33
CA SER A 173 9.02 23.39 10.61
C SER A 173 9.80 22.22 10.05
N MET A 174 9.25 21.41 9.17
CA MET A 174 10.07 20.38 8.48
C MET A 174 9.68 20.34 7.00
N GLY A 175 10.31 21.18 6.21
CA GLY A 175 10.01 21.35 4.80
C GLY A 175 9.59 20.08 4.08
N VAL A 176 8.35 20.10 3.54
CA VAL A 176 7.96 19.32 2.35
C VAL A 176 7.52 17.88 2.52
N LEU A 177 7.33 17.31 3.70
CA LEU A 177 6.58 16.07 3.77
C LEU A 177 5.09 16.39 3.66
N ARG A 178 4.51 16.09 2.51
CA ARG A 178 3.06 16.16 2.24
C ARG A 178 2.63 14.89 1.54
N THR A 179 1.39 14.56 1.68
CA THR A 179 0.82 13.42 0.96
C THR A 179 0.84 13.69 -0.53
N ASP A 180 1.41 12.75 -1.27
CA ASP A 180 1.45 12.75 -2.72
C ASP A 180 0.56 11.63 -3.27
N GLY A 181 -0.66 12.01 -3.67
CA GLY A 181 -1.65 11.16 -4.31
C GLY A 181 -1.65 11.27 -5.83
N THR A 182 -0.54 11.71 -6.43
CA THR A 182 -0.44 11.85 -7.89
C THR A 182 -0.82 10.55 -8.60
N SER A 183 -1.78 10.64 -9.53
CA SER A 183 -2.31 9.53 -10.30
C SER A 183 -2.89 8.37 -9.44
N ALA A 184 -3.19 8.60 -8.18
CA ALA A 184 -3.89 7.62 -7.36
C ALA A 184 -5.37 7.54 -7.73
N ASP A 185 -5.97 6.37 -7.50
CA ASP A 185 -7.38 6.09 -7.76
C ASP A 185 -8.17 6.15 -6.44
N PHE A 186 -8.93 7.22 -6.27
CA PHE A 186 -9.83 7.47 -5.14
C PHE A 186 -11.31 7.36 -5.54
N THR A 187 -11.61 6.62 -6.62
CA THR A 187 -12.99 6.45 -7.08
C THR A 187 -13.89 5.98 -5.94
N ASP A 188 -14.99 6.70 -5.74
CA ASP A 188 -15.99 6.45 -4.68
C ASP A 188 -15.43 6.45 -3.24
N ALA A 189 -14.22 6.97 -3.00
CA ALA A 189 -13.67 7.07 -1.65
C ALA A 189 -14.46 8.05 -0.77
N ASP A 190 -14.51 7.77 0.53
CA ASP A 190 -15.19 8.62 1.51
C ASP A 190 -14.18 9.45 2.31
N PHE A 191 -14.08 10.73 1.98
CA PHE A 191 -13.24 11.72 2.64
C PHE A 191 -14.03 12.63 3.60
N THR A 192 -15.21 12.20 4.06
CA THR A 192 -16.05 13.03 4.93
C THR A 192 -15.23 13.57 6.11
N GLY A 193 -15.17 14.91 6.25
CA GLY A 193 -14.44 15.59 7.32
C GLY A 193 -12.92 15.43 7.31
N ALA A 194 -12.34 14.89 6.24
CA ALA A 194 -10.90 14.67 6.16
C ALA A 194 -10.11 15.99 6.05
N ASN A 195 -8.91 16.00 6.63
CA ASN A 195 -7.93 17.04 6.38
C ASN A 195 -7.09 16.69 5.14
N LEU A 196 -7.34 17.40 4.03
CA LEU A 196 -6.67 17.24 2.75
C LEU A 196 -5.81 18.46 2.39
N ARG A 197 -5.46 19.29 3.37
CA ARG A 197 -4.70 20.52 3.16
C ARG A 197 -3.36 20.24 2.51
N LYS A 198 -3.10 20.92 1.39
CA LYS A 198 -1.84 20.83 0.62
C LYS A 198 -1.51 19.42 0.09
N VAL A 199 -2.46 18.50 0.05
CA VAL A 199 -2.30 17.19 -0.62
C VAL A 199 -2.12 17.41 -2.12
N LEU A 200 -1.25 16.62 -2.75
CA LEU A 200 -1.11 16.61 -4.19
C LEU A 200 -2.08 15.57 -4.77
N PHE A 201 -3.06 16.03 -5.54
CA PHE A 201 -4.00 15.20 -6.28
C PHE A 201 -3.78 15.31 -7.81
N ALA A 202 -2.58 15.70 -8.23
CA ALA A 202 -2.31 15.83 -9.66
C ALA A 202 -2.62 14.53 -10.40
N TRP A 203 -3.50 14.60 -11.40
CA TRP A 203 -3.94 13.44 -12.21
C TRP A 203 -4.64 12.32 -11.43
N ALA A 204 -5.03 12.56 -10.19
CA ALA A 204 -5.78 11.58 -9.40
C ALA A 204 -7.23 11.45 -9.90
N ASP A 205 -7.81 10.27 -9.76
CA ASP A 205 -9.24 10.05 -10.03
C ASP A 205 -10.02 10.07 -8.70
N LEU A 206 -10.83 11.11 -8.51
CA LEU A 206 -11.74 11.26 -7.38
C LEU A 206 -13.21 11.11 -7.83
N THR A 207 -13.47 10.44 -8.95
CA THR A 207 -14.82 10.23 -9.47
C THR A 207 -15.71 9.62 -8.38
N GLY A 208 -16.85 10.27 -8.09
CA GLY A 208 -17.80 9.81 -7.08
C GLY A 208 -17.35 9.94 -5.63
N ALA A 209 -16.17 10.47 -5.36
CA ALA A 209 -15.67 10.64 -3.99
C ALA A 209 -16.60 11.54 -3.16
N ASP A 210 -16.73 11.24 -1.86
CA ASP A 210 -17.43 12.08 -0.89
C ASP A 210 -16.44 13.01 -0.18
N LEU A 211 -16.54 14.31 -0.48
CA LEU A 211 -15.71 15.36 0.09
C LEU A 211 -16.48 16.23 1.09
N THR A 212 -17.62 15.75 1.59
CA THR A 212 -18.44 16.49 2.55
C THR A 212 -17.61 16.90 3.77
N ASP A 213 -17.60 18.20 4.09
CA ASP A 213 -16.83 18.80 5.19
C ASP A 213 -15.31 18.59 5.15
N ALA A 214 -14.76 18.05 4.07
CA ALA A 214 -13.31 17.95 3.89
C ALA A 214 -12.67 19.35 3.74
N ASP A 215 -11.38 19.46 4.13
CA ASP A 215 -10.60 20.69 3.97
C ASP A 215 -9.51 20.50 2.91
N VAL A 216 -9.69 21.13 1.75
CA VAL A 216 -8.76 21.06 0.61
C VAL A 216 -7.91 22.33 0.44
N THR A 217 -7.81 23.16 1.48
CA THR A 217 -7.01 24.40 1.41
C THR A 217 -5.60 24.12 0.90
N GLY A 218 -5.25 24.72 -0.23
CA GLY A 218 -3.94 24.58 -0.87
C GLY A 218 -3.65 23.19 -1.46
N ALA A 219 -4.64 22.30 -1.55
CA ALA A 219 -4.51 21.06 -2.31
C ALA A 219 -4.32 21.34 -3.80
N ASP A 220 -3.56 20.50 -4.50
CA ASP A 220 -3.27 20.65 -5.92
C ASP A 220 -4.08 19.67 -6.75
N PHE A 221 -4.99 20.19 -7.58
CA PHE A 221 -5.88 19.42 -8.45
C PHE A 221 -5.48 19.45 -9.92
N THR A 222 -4.20 19.67 -10.23
CA THR A 222 -3.72 19.66 -11.62
C THR A 222 -4.18 18.42 -12.36
N GLY A 223 -5.07 18.56 -13.35
CA GLY A 223 -5.58 17.47 -14.17
C GLY A 223 -6.36 16.37 -13.40
N ALA A 224 -6.72 16.60 -12.14
CA ALA A 224 -7.51 15.65 -11.35
C ALA A 224 -8.94 15.48 -11.91
N ILE A 225 -9.50 14.29 -11.76
CA ILE A 225 -10.88 13.97 -12.16
C ILE A 225 -11.79 14.09 -10.93
N LEU A 226 -12.67 15.09 -10.94
CA LEU A 226 -13.61 15.41 -9.86
C LEU A 226 -15.07 15.19 -10.30
N ARG A 227 -15.32 14.19 -11.15
CA ARG A 227 -16.66 13.90 -11.67
C ARG A 227 -17.54 13.37 -10.56
N ARG A 228 -18.81 13.83 -10.51
CA ARG A 228 -19.83 13.34 -9.57
C ARG A 228 -19.39 13.32 -8.11
N ILE A 229 -18.43 14.18 -7.70
CA ILE A 229 -18.08 14.30 -6.28
C ILE A 229 -19.30 14.72 -5.46
N ARG A 230 -19.39 14.23 -4.23
CA ARG A 230 -20.42 14.62 -3.27
C ARG A 230 -19.88 15.65 -2.28
N GLY A 231 -20.78 16.44 -1.69
CA GLY A 231 -20.44 17.42 -0.65
C GLY A 231 -19.68 18.64 -1.15
N ARG A 232 -19.74 18.97 -2.45
CA ARG A 232 -19.03 20.12 -3.03
C ARG A 232 -19.43 21.45 -2.38
N ASP A 233 -20.69 21.59 -1.97
CA ASP A 233 -21.26 22.76 -1.29
C ASP A 233 -20.77 22.92 0.15
N ARG A 234 -20.26 21.86 0.74
CA ARG A 234 -19.71 21.81 2.10
C ARG A 234 -18.20 21.65 2.15
N LEU A 235 -17.55 21.56 0.99
CA LEU A 235 -16.10 21.43 0.85
C LEU A 235 -15.43 22.74 1.26
N ARG A 236 -14.47 22.68 2.16
CA ARG A 236 -13.77 23.86 2.68
C ARG A 236 -12.48 24.13 1.92
N GLY A 237 -12.19 25.42 1.65
CA GLY A 237 -10.92 25.86 1.08
C GLY A 237 -10.74 25.57 -0.41
N LEU A 238 -11.82 25.27 -1.15
CA LEU A 238 -11.75 25.06 -2.59
C LEU A 238 -11.30 26.31 -3.35
N ASP A 239 -11.64 27.49 -2.85
CA ASP A 239 -11.21 28.80 -3.36
C ASP A 239 -9.71 29.07 -3.16
N GLN A 240 -9.06 28.32 -2.27
CA GLN A 240 -7.63 28.38 -1.97
C GLN A 240 -6.86 27.17 -2.51
N ALA A 241 -7.55 26.20 -3.11
CA ALA A 241 -6.93 25.07 -3.78
C ALA A 241 -6.27 25.49 -5.10
N LEU A 242 -5.25 24.75 -5.49
CA LEU A 242 -4.45 25.07 -6.69
C LEU A 242 -4.98 24.31 -7.90
N HIS A 243 -4.95 24.96 -9.06
CA HIS A 243 -5.24 24.38 -10.38
C HIS A 243 -6.63 23.71 -10.49
N VAL A 244 -7.62 24.24 -9.76
CA VAL A 244 -9.00 23.77 -9.82
C VAL A 244 -9.61 23.96 -11.22
N ASP A 245 -9.14 24.98 -11.95
CA ASP A 245 -9.49 25.25 -13.35
C ASP A 245 -9.00 24.18 -14.33
N GLN A 246 -7.99 23.40 -13.95
CA GLN A 246 -7.46 22.28 -14.74
C GLN A 246 -8.10 20.94 -14.37
N ALA A 247 -8.90 20.89 -13.31
CA ALA A 247 -9.61 19.70 -12.90
C ALA A 247 -10.85 19.42 -13.76
N ILE A 248 -11.23 18.15 -13.90
CA ILE A 248 -12.34 17.69 -14.74
C ILE A 248 -13.56 17.45 -13.87
N PHE A 249 -14.56 18.34 -13.97
CA PHE A 249 -15.83 18.27 -13.22
C PHE A 249 -17.01 17.76 -14.07
N ASN A 250 -16.85 17.57 -15.37
CA ASN A 250 -17.98 17.24 -16.25
C ASN A 250 -18.57 15.88 -15.91
N ASP A 251 -19.88 15.85 -15.68
CA ASP A 251 -20.71 14.66 -15.47
C ASP A 251 -20.91 13.86 -16.77
#